data_19c639d61ac224997a907fe7880d0d57
#
_entry.id   19c639d61ac224997a907fe7880d0d57
#
_cell.length_a   1.000
_cell.length_b   1.000
_cell.length_c   1.000
_cell.angle_alpha   90.00
_cell.angle_beta   90.00
_cell.angle_gamma   90.00
#
_symmetry.space_group_name_H-M   'P 1'
#
loop_
_entity.id
_entity.type
_entity.pdbx_description
1 polymer ?
#
loop_
_entity_poly.entity_id
_entity_poly.type
_entity_poly.pdbx_seq_one_letter_code
_entity_poly.pdbx_strand_id
1 'polypeptide(L)'
;MAKPGVDADFDVVVAGAGSAGCVVAARLTENPNISLCVIEAGGRDRNPWIHIPRGFGKLVPNAKINWGYETEPEPGLGGRSIIWPRGKVVGGSGSINGLVFLRGAPSDYDGWQQLGAQGWGYRDVLPYFKRMEHCIDGADEWRGTGGPMTIANVRRPSTVARAFVEACERLQYPRNPDFNGERIDGIGFAPLNV
;
A
#
# COMPACT_ATOMS: atom_id res chain seq x y z
N MET A 1 -39.26 -11.74 -4.94
CA MET A 1 -39.48 -10.52 -5.72
C MET A 1 -38.25 -9.65 -5.57
N ALA A 2 -37.48 -9.43 -6.65
CA ALA A 2 -36.38 -8.48 -6.65
C ALA A 2 -36.94 -7.07 -6.39
N LYS A 3 -36.31 -6.29 -5.50
CA LYS A 3 -36.64 -4.87 -5.39
C LYS A 3 -36.37 -4.23 -6.76
N PRO A 4 -37.28 -3.36 -7.26
CA PRO A 4 -36.99 -2.64 -8.49
C PRO A 4 -35.62 -1.93 -8.31
N GLY A 5 -34.71 -2.14 -9.27
CA GLY A 5 -33.41 -1.46 -9.30
C GLY A 5 -33.66 0.05 -9.33
N VAL A 6 -33.00 0.77 -8.49
CA VAL A 6 -32.90 2.22 -8.64
C VAL A 6 -31.94 2.43 -9.80
N ASP A 7 -32.45 2.76 -10.98
CA ASP A 7 -31.64 3.25 -12.08
C ASP A 7 -31.10 4.61 -11.63
N ALA A 8 -29.80 4.68 -11.37
CA ALA A 8 -29.13 5.90 -11.01
C ALA A 8 -28.00 6.13 -12.02
N ASP A 9 -28.00 7.29 -12.63
CA ASP A 9 -26.93 7.73 -13.53
C ASP A 9 -25.82 8.38 -12.73
N PHE A 10 -24.58 8.00 -13.06
CA PHE A 10 -23.37 8.56 -12.50
C PHE A 10 -22.43 8.98 -13.63
N ASP A 11 -21.70 10.09 -13.44
CA ASP A 11 -20.68 10.52 -14.38
C ASP A 11 -19.50 9.54 -14.43
N VAL A 12 -19.19 8.93 -13.27
CA VAL A 12 -18.05 7.99 -13.15
C VAL A 12 -18.46 6.78 -12.29
N VAL A 13 -18.07 5.59 -12.73
CA VAL A 13 -18.16 4.36 -11.95
C VAL A 13 -16.74 3.83 -11.69
N VAL A 14 -16.40 3.64 -10.42
CA VAL A 14 -15.13 3.05 -9.97
C VAL A 14 -15.37 1.60 -9.53
N ALA A 15 -14.78 0.65 -10.24
CA ALA A 15 -14.85 -0.77 -9.91
C ALA A 15 -13.75 -1.14 -8.91
N GLY A 16 -14.14 -1.42 -7.68
CA GLY A 16 -13.28 -1.77 -6.56
C GLY A 16 -12.93 -0.58 -5.65
N ALA A 17 -13.25 -0.72 -4.36
CA ALA A 17 -12.87 0.23 -3.31
C ALA A 17 -11.52 -0.15 -2.66
N GLY A 18 -10.56 -0.63 -3.43
CA GLY A 18 -9.17 -0.84 -2.99
C GLY A 18 -8.38 0.46 -2.94
N SER A 19 -7.08 0.38 -2.65
CA SER A 19 -6.20 1.56 -2.50
C SER A 19 -6.27 2.52 -3.68
N ALA A 20 -6.22 2.01 -4.91
CA ALA A 20 -6.30 2.85 -6.12
C ALA A 20 -7.70 3.46 -6.30
N GLY A 21 -8.75 2.65 -6.18
CA GLY A 21 -10.14 3.11 -6.37
C GLY A 21 -10.55 4.17 -5.35
N CYS A 22 -10.14 4.01 -4.09
CA CYS A 22 -10.37 5.03 -3.06
C CYS A 22 -9.70 6.37 -3.39
N VAL A 23 -8.46 6.32 -3.90
CA VAL A 23 -7.74 7.55 -4.30
C VAL A 23 -8.41 8.22 -5.51
N VAL A 24 -8.75 7.44 -6.54
CA VAL A 24 -9.46 7.97 -7.72
C VAL A 24 -10.78 8.59 -7.32
N ALA A 25 -11.58 7.88 -6.51
CA ALA A 25 -12.87 8.39 -6.03
C ALA A 25 -12.71 9.69 -5.24
N ALA A 26 -11.77 9.73 -4.29
CA ALA A 26 -11.53 10.92 -3.48
C ALA A 26 -11.07 12.12 -4.33
N ARG A 27 -10.23 11.89 -5.34
CA ARG A 27 -9.71 13.00 -6.18
C ARG A 27 -10.75 13.51 -7.18
N LEU A 28 -11.52 12.63 -7.79
CA LEU A 28 -12.57 13.07 -8.73
C LEU A 28 -13.69 13.82 -8.03
N THR A 29 -14.07 13.43 -6.82
CA THR A 29 -15.13 14.10 -6.04
C THR A 29 -14.67 15.39 -5.36
N GLU A 30 -13.41 15.82 -5.50
CA GLU A 30 -12.99 17.19 -5.20
C GLU A 30 -13.75 18.20 -6.09
N ASN A 31 -14.18 17.77 -7.29
CA ASN A 31 -15.12 18.54 -8.11
C ASN A 31 -16.56 18.18 -7.69
N PRO A 32 -17.32 19.12 -7.08
CA PRO A 32 -18.68 18.84 -6.59
C PRO A 32 -19.70 18.57 -7.71
N ASN A 33 -19.35 18.82 -8.96
CA ASN A 33 -20.20 18.56 -10.12
C ASN A 33 -20.04 17.13 -10.67
N ILE A 34 -19.14 16.33 -10.12
CA ILE A 34 -18.94 14.93 -10.52
C ILE A 34 -19.71 14.02 -9.56
N SER A 35 -20.70 13.31 -10.09
CA SER A 35 -21.36 12.20 -9.41
C SER A 35 -20.56 10.91 -9.65
N LEU A 36 -20.23 10.19 -8.55
CA LEU A 36 -19.39 9.01 -8.64
C LEU A 36 -19.97 7.85 -7.82
N CYS A 37 -20.00 6.68 -8.44
CA CYS A 37 -20.36 5.42 -7.79
C CYS A 37 -19.12 4.53 -7.61
N VAL A 38 -18.90 4.02 -6.40
CA VAL A 38 -17.88 3.00 -6.14
C VAL A 38 -18.57 1.65 -5.92
N ILE A 39 -18.20 0.66 -6.71
CA ILE A 39 -18.71 -0.71 -6.60
C ILE A 39 -17.62 -1.58 -5.99
N GLU A 40 -17.90 -2.18 -4.82
CA GLU A 40 -16.98 -3.08 -4.10
C GLU A 40 -17.61 -4.46 -3.93
N ALA A 41 -16.85 -5.51 -4.23
CA ALA A 41 -17.30 -6.89 -4.11
C ALA A 41 -17.37 -7.36 -2.65
N GLY A 42 -16.55 -6.78 -1.79
CA GLY A 42 -16.48 -7.10 -0.37
C GLY A 42 -17.42 -6.24 0.48
N GLY A 43 -17.44 -6.54 1.76
CA GLY A 43 -18.17 -5.76 2.77
C GLY A 43 -17.38 -4.55 3.26
N ARG A 44 -17.97 -3.84 4.22
CA ARG A 44 -17.29 -2.76 4.95
C ARG A 44 -16.19 -3.33 5.85
N ASP A 45 -15.18 -2.54 6.14
CA ASP A 45 -14.00 -2.82 6.97
C ASP A 45 -14.28 -2.89 8.49
N ARG A 46 -15.41 -3.49 8.86
CA ARG A 46 -15.87 -3.57 10.26
C ARG A 46 -15.16 -4.64 11.11
N ASN A 47 -14.33 -5.47 10.50
CA ASN A 47 -13.57 -6.48 11.26
C ASN A 47 -12.50 -5.79 12.12
N PRO A 48 -12.52 -5.95 13.46
CA PRO A 48 -11.59 -5.24 14.34
C PRO A 48 -10.12 -5.54 14.06
N TRP A 49 -9.80 -6.70 13.50
CA TRP A 49 -8.42 -7.05 13.14
C TRP A 49 -7.85 -6.19 11.99
N ILE A 50 -8.70 -5.55 11.19
CA ILE A 50 -8.26 -4.58 10.17
C ILE A 50 -7.62 -3.36 10.83
N HIS A 51 -8.18 -2.92 11.95
CA HIS A 51 -7.78 -1.70 12.65
C HIS A 51 -6.70 -1.94 13.72
N ILE A 52 -6.22 -3.18 13.86
CA ILE A 52 -5.14 -3.56 14.77
C ILE A 52 -3.91 -3.91 13.94
N PRO A 53 -2.79 -3.16 14.02
CA PRO A 53 -1.61 -3.36 13.17
C PRO A 53 -1.10 -4.80 13.09
N ARG A 54 -1.13 -5.55 14.18
CA ARG A 54 -0.75 -6.97 14.20
C ARG A 54 -1.86 -7.93 13.76
N GLY A 55 -3.03 -7.38 13.38
CA GLY A 55 -4.22 -8.16 13.02
C GLY A 55 -4.12 -8.85 11.66
N PHE A 56 -3.25 -8.40 10.76
CA PHE A 56 -3.18 -8.91 9.39
C PHE A 56 -3.05 -10.44 9.31
N GLY A 57 -2.31 -11.09 10.22
CA GLY A 57 -2.20 -12.54 10.29
C GLY A 57 -3.51 -13.28 10.59
N LYS A 58 -4.52 -12.59 11.15
CA LYS A 58 -5.87 -13.12 11.36
C LYS A 58 -6.80 -12.87 10.17
N LEU A 59 -6.40 -11.94 9.28
CA LEU A 59 -7.22 -11.53 8.12
C LEU A 59 -6.97 -12.44 6.91
N VAL A 60 -5.73 -12.84 6.68
CA VAL A 60 -5.34 -13.68 5.54
C VAL A 60 -6.17 -14.97 5.42
N PRO A 61 -6.40 -15.76 6.48
CA PRO A 61 -7.20 -16.98 6.38
C PRO A 61 -8.73 -16.73 6.35
N ASN A 62 -9.18 -15.48 6.46
CA ASN A 62 -10.60 -15.16 6.53
C ASN A 62 -11.24 -15.01 5.15
N ALA A 63 -11.91 -16.05 4.66
CA ALA A 63 -12.55 -16.07 3.34
C ALA A 63 -13.67 -15.01 3.14
N LYS A 64 -14.15 -14.34 4.20
CA LYS A 64 -15.13 -13.24 4.06
C LYS A 64 -14.49 -11.94 3.57
N ILE A 65 -13.20 -11.76 3.81
CA ILE A 65 -12.46 -10.51 3.53
C ILE A 65 -11.20 -10.73 2.68
N ASN A 66 -10.95 -11.98 2.27
CA ASN A 66 -9.87 -12.38 1.37
C ASN A 66 -10.46 -13.19 0.21
N TRP A 67 -10.00 -12.91 -1.02
CA TRP A 67 -10.40 -13.69 -2.20
C TRP A 67 -9.93 -15.14 -2.15
N GLY A 68 -8.83 -15.41 -1.39
CA GLY A 68 -8.28 -16.76 -1.23
C GLY A 68 -7.63 -17.31 -2.50
N TYR A 69 -7.02 -16.46 -3.33
CA TYR A 69 -6.32 -16.92 -4.53
C TYR A 69 -5.08 -17.75 -4.18
N GLU A 70 -4.80 -18.69 -5.04
CA GLU A 70 -3.56 -19.48 -5.07
C GLU A 70 -2.94 -19.38 -6.46
N THR A 71 -1.62 -19.46 -6.54
CA THR A 71 -0.92 -19.54 -7.83
C THR A 71 -1.09 -20.92 -8.44
N GLU A 72 -0.91 -21.03 -9.74
CA GLU A 72 -0.65 -22.33 -10.36
C GLU A 72 0.63 -22.95 -9.78
N PRO A 73 0.78 -24.28 -9.83
CA PRO A 73 2.02 -24.93 -9.39
C PRO A 73 3.23 -24.37 -10.14
N GLU A 74 4.20 -23.84 -9.40
CA GLU A 74 5.37 -23.17 -9.97
C GLU A 74 6.57 -24.12 -10.02
N PRO A 75 7.07 -24.47 -11.22
CA PRO A 75 8.20 -25.38 -11.37
C PRO A 75 9.46 -24.91 -10.61
N GLY A 76 9.76 -23.61 -10.62
CA GLY A 76 10.88 -23.01 -9.91
C GLY A 76 10.77 -23.13 -8.38
N LEU A 77 9.60 -23.46 -7.86
CA LEU A 77 9.33 -23.69 -6.43
C LEU A 77 9.10 -25.18 -6.11
N GLY A 78 9.56 -26.09 -6.97
CA GLY A 78 9.37 -27.53 -6.82
C GLY A 78 7.92 -27.97 -6.95
N GLY A 79 7.15 -27.31 -7.82
CA GLY A 79 5.74 -27.63 -8.09
C GLY A 79 4.76 -27.16 -7.02
N ARG A 80 5.16 -26.27 -6.12
CA ARG A 80 4.29 -25.74 -5.06
C ARG A 80 3.41 -24.61 -5.58
N SER A 81 2.15 -24.60 -5.12
CA SER A 81 1.27 -23.42 -5.17
C SER A 81 1.50 -22.53 -3.96
N ILE A 82 1.33 -21.24 -4.14
CA ILE A 82 1.47 -20.23 -3.08
C ILE A 82 0.14 -19.52 -2.89
N ILE A 83 -0.30 -19.39 -1.64
CA ILE A 83 -1.45 -18.55 -1.28
C ILE A 83 -1.12 -17.10 -1.63
N TRP A 84 -2.03 -16.46 -2.40
CA TRP A 84 -1.86 -15.10 -2.91
C TRP A 84 -2.96 -14.18 -2.36
N PRO A 85 -2.83 -13.66 -1.12
CA PRO A 85 -3.89 -12.90 -0.47
C PRO A 85 -4.25 -11.63 -1.24
N ARG A 86 -5.57 -11.39 -1.41
CA ARG A 86 -6.13 -10.15 -1.94
C ARG A 86 -7.37 -9.79 -1.14
N GLY A 87 -7.44 -8.55 -0.67
CA GLY A 87 -8.57 -8.08 0.12
C GLY A 87 -9.87 -8.05 -0.68
N LYS A 88 -10.93 -8.58 -0.07
CA LYS A 88 -12.33 -8.54 -0.53
C LYS A 88 -13.13 -7.74 0.50
N VAL A 89 -12.84 -6.46 0.56
CA VAL A 89 -13.35 -5.55 1.59
C VAL A 89 -13.07 -4.11 1.16
N VAL A 90 -13.83 -3.14 1.67
CA VAL A 90 -13.50 -1.71 1.49
C VAL A 90 -12.08 -1.44 2.00
N GLY A 91 -11.27 -0.76 1.17
CA GLY A 91 -9.83 -0.61 1.35
C GLY A 91 -8.99 -1.69 0.63
N GLY A 92 -9.64 -2.78 0.16
CA GLY A 92 -9.00 -3.85 -0.61
C GLY A 92 -7.85 -4.51 0.14
N SER A 93 -6.75 -4.79 -0.57
CA SER A 93 -5.55 -5.37 0.03
C SER A 93 -4.85 -4.41 1.00
N GLY A 94 -5.10 -3.10 0.92
CA GLY A 94 -4.65 -2.12 1.93
C GLY A 94 -5.20 -2.41 3.32
N SER A 95 -6.41 -2.98 3.43
CA SER A 95 -7.05 -3.35 4.70
C SER A 95 -6.55 -4.67 5.29
N ILE A 96 -5.77 -5.47 4.55
CA ILE A 96 -5.29 -6.79 5.02
C ILE A 96 -3.77 -6.99 4.87
N ASN A 97 -3.03 -5.97 4.44
CA ASN A 97 -1.59 -6.04 4.24
C ASN A 97 -0.79 -5.97 5.57
N GLY A 98 0.53 -6.08 5.48
CA GLY A 98 1.45 -6.00 6.62
C GLY A 98 1.89 -4.58 6.98
N LEU A 99 1.25 -3.54 6.43
CA LEU A 99 1.45 -2.12 6.74
C LEU A 99 2.81 -1.53 6.34
N VAL A 100 3.72 -2.29 5.76
CA VAL A 100 5.03 -1.77 5.32
C VAL A 100 4.82 -0.72 4.23
N PHE A 101 5.40 0.47 4.43
CA PHE A 101 5.32 1.57 3.50
C PHE A 101 6.69 1.83 2.86
N LEU A 102 6.85 1.34 1.63
CA LEU A 102 8.05 1.54 0.83
C LEU A 102 7.63 2.00 -0.57
N ARG A 103 8.39 2.93 -1.12
CA ARG A 103 8.30 3.34 -2.53
C ARG A 103 9.18 2.42 -3.37
N GLY A 104 8.95 2.36 -4.69
CA GLY A 104 9.92 1.80 -5.62
C GLY A 104 11.22 2.60 -5.65
N ALA A 105 12.29 2.00 -6.15
CA ALA A 105 13.54 2.71 -6.37
C ALA A 105 13.36 3.82 -7.41
N PRO A 106 14.12 4.93 -7.33
CA PRO A 106 14.13 5.92 -8.40
C PRO A 106 14.36 5.31 -9.78
N SER A 107 15.26 4.33 -9.89
CA SER A 107 15.56 3.60 -11.12
C SER A 107 14.36 2.85 -11.71
N ASP A 108 13.40 2.41 -10.89
CA ASP A 108 12.21 1.71 -11.38
C ASP A 108 11.34 2.66 -12.20
N TYR A 109 11.08 3.85 -11.69
CA TYR A 109 10.28 4.89 -12.35
C TYR A 109 11.01 5.49 -13.55
N ASP A 110 12.29 5.78 -13.41
CA ASP A 110 13.11 6.30 -14.50
C ASP A 110 13.21 5.26 -15.63
N GLY A 111 13.26 3.96 -15.30
CA GLY A 111 13.17 2.86 -16.25
C GLY A 111 11.83 2.84 -17.00
N TRP A 112 10.70 3.06 -16.32
CA TRP A 112 9.40 3.18 -16.99
C TRP A 112 9.37 4.35 -17.96
N GLN A 113 9.92 5.49 -17.59
CA GLN A 113 10.00 6.67 -18.48
C GLN A 113 10.86 6.37 -19.71
N GLN A 114 12.00 5.68 -19.54
CA GLN A 114 12.87 5.27 -20.65
C GLN A 114 12.16 4.30 -21.61
N LEU A 115 11.27 3.44 -21.08
CA LEU A 115 10.45 2.53 -21.87
C LEU A 115 9.23 3.21 -22.53
N GLY A 116 9.09 4.53 -22.41
CA GLY A 116 8.07 5.33 -23.09
C GLY A 116 6.95 5.87 -22.21
N ALA A 117 6.89 5.53 -20.91
CA ALA A 117 5.93 6.09 -19.98
C ALA A 117 6.33 7.53 -19.57
N GLN A 118 6.17 8.50 -20.48
CA GLN A 118 6.53 9.90 -20.23
C GLN A 118 5.74 10.48 -19.05
N GLY A 119 6.42 11.22 -18.16
CA GLY A 119 5.84 11.77 -16.93
C GLY A 119 5.76 10.77 -15.76
N TRP A 120 6.38 9.60 -15.89
CA TRP A 120 6.47 8.58 -14.84
C TRP A 120 7.88 8.44 -14.25
N GLY A 121 8.82 9.31 -14.60
CA GLY A 121 10.13 9.36 -13.95
C GLY A 121 10.01 9.67 -12.46
N TYR A 122 11.02 9.29 -11.67
CA TYR A 122 10.95 9.44 -10.22
C TYR A 122 10.66 10.89 -9.78
N ARG A 123 11.26 11.87 -10.45
CA ARG A 123 11.00 13.29 -10.19
C ARG A 123 9.57 13.71 -10.47
N ASP A 124 8.93 13.08 -11.45
CA ASP A 124 7.54 13.37 -11.82
C ASP A 124 6.56 12.79 -10.80
N VAL A 125 6.85 11.58 -10.25
CA VAL A 125 5.96 10.90 -9.31
C VAL A 125 6.22 11.26 -7.83
N LEU A 126 7.40 11.75 -7.48
CA LEU A 126 7.76 12.14 -6.11
C LEU A 126 6.78 13.16 -5.47
N PRO A 127 6.30 14.20 -6.17
CA PRO A 127 5.31 15.13 -5.61
C PRO A 127 4.01 14.44 -5.19
N TYR A 128 3.58 13.41 -5.91
CA TYR A 128 2.39 12.62 -5.57
C TYR A 128 2.62 11.74 -4.34
N PHE A 129 3.80 11.13 -4.19
CA PHE A 129 4.16 10.42 -2.97
C PHE A 129 4.16 11.34 -1.76
N LYS A 130 4.76 12.53 -1.88
CA LYS A 130 4.77 13.53 -0.80
C LYS A 130 3.36 14.03 -0.46
N ARG A 131 2.51 14.25 -1.45
CA ARG A 131 1.11 14.69 -1.27
C ARG A 131 0.26 13.61 -0.57
N MET A 132 0.57 12.34 -0.78
CA MET A 132 -0.16 11.22 -0.21
C MET A 132 0.15 11.02 1.28
N GLU A 133 1.38 11.30 1.72
CA GLU A 133 1.85 10.92 3.05
C GLU A 133 1.78 12.05 4.08
N HIS A 134 1.60 11.63 5.33
CA HIS A 134 1.87 12.43 6.52
C HIS A 134 2.96 11.72 7.31
N CYS A 135 4.23 12.02 7.01
CA CYS A 135 5.37 11.51 7.76
C CYS A 135 5.40 12.18 9.14
N ILE A 136 5.25 11.41 10.21
CA ILE A 136 5.21 11.95 11.59
C ILE A 136 6.56 12.48 12.06
N ASP A 137 7.65 12.07 11.41
CA ASP A 137 9.00 12.53 11.73
C ASP A 137 9.38 13.84 10.98
N GLY A 138 8.45 14.36 10.16
CA GLY A 138 8.58 15.64 9.47
C GLY A 138 8.68 15.51 7.96
N ALA A 139 8.66 16.66 7.28
CA ALA A 139 8.88 16.79 5.84
C ALA A 139 10.35 17.11 5.55
N ASP A 140 10.81 16.64 4.41
CA ASP A 140 12.11 17.01 3.84
C ASP A 140 12.05 17.02 2.30
N GLU A 141 13.19 16.90 1.63
CA GLU A 141 13.25 16.82 0.17
C GLU A 141 12.45 15.60 -0.36
N TRP A 142 12.47 14.47 0.36
CA TRP A 142 11.91 13.19 -0.06
C TRP A 142 10.54 12.90 0.57
N ARG A 143 10.29 13.41 1.76
CA ARG A 143 9.11 13.09 2.58
C ARG A 143 8.09 14.23 2.61
N GLY A 144 6.81 13.87 2.72
CA GLY A 144 5.71 14.81 2.82
C GLY A 144 5.02 14.81 4.19
N THR A 145 4.32 15.89 4.50
CA THR A 145 3.42 15.98 5.66
C THR A 145 2.06 16.51 5.25
N GLY A 146 1.05 16.26 6.09
CA GLY A 146 -0.32 16.73 5.85
C GLY A 146 -1.14 15.92 4.85
N GLY A 147 -0.57 14.86 4.27
CA GLY A 147 -1.32 13.92 3.43
C GLY A 147 -2.21 12.97 4.25
N PRO A 148 -3.12 12.27 3.58
CA PRO A 148 -4.11 11.41 4.25
C PRO A 148 -3.54 10.13 4.86
N MET A 149 -2.32 9.72 4.48
CA MET A 149 -1.71 8.47 4.92
C MET A 149 -0.63 8.76 5.97
N THR A 150 -0.87 8.40 7.22
CA THR A 150 0.09 8.58 8.31
C THR A 150 1.18 7.51 8.23
N ILE A 151 2.44 7.95 8.17
CA ILE A 151 3.62 7.10 8.08
C ILE A 151 4.50 7.31 9.30
N ALA A 152 4.84 6.21 9.97
CA ALA A 152 5.66 6.21 11.18
C ALA A 152 6.86 5.26 11.06
N ASN A 153 8.01 5.67 11.56
CA ASN A 153 9.14 4.78 11.74
C ASN A 153 8.94 3.86 12.96
N VAL A 154 9.52 2.66 12.91
CA VAL A 154 9.45 1.68 13.99
C VAL A 154 10.25 2.18 15.19
N ARG A 155 9.57 2.75 16.19
CA ARG A 155 10.20 3.32 17.40
C ARG A 155 10.70 2.28 18.39
N ARG A 156 10.08 1.09 18.43
CA ARG A 156 10.40 0.01 19.37
C ARG A 156 10.56 -1.32 18.62
N PRO A 157 11.66 -1.48 17.85
CA PRO A 157 11.93 -2.76 17.20
C PRO A 157 12.19 -3.84 18.24
N SER A 158 11.85 -5.09 17.90
CA SER A 158 12.12 -6.23 18.77
C SER A 158 13.63 -6.41 18.98
N THR A 159 14.01 -7.09 20.06
CA THR A 159 15.42 -7.39 20.36
C THR A 159 16.08 -8.15 19.21
N VAL A 160 15.38 -9.12 18.62
CA VAL A 160 15.88 -9.89 17.48
C VAL A 160 16.09 -9.01 16.26
N ALA A 161 15.14 -8.12 15.93
CA ALA A 161 15.27 -7.21 14.80
C ALA A 161 16.45 -6.24 14.98
N ARG A 162 16.66 -5.74 16.20
CA ARG A 162 17.85 -4.91 16.51
C ARG A 162 19.15 -5.68 16.33
N ALA A 163 19.23 -6.87 16.92
CA ALA A 163 20.42 -7.71 16.80
C ALA A 163 20.74 -8.07 15.35
N PHE A 164 19.70 -8.30 14.52
CA PHE A 164 19.89 -8.52 13.09
C PHE A 164 20.51 -7.30 12.39
N VAL A 165 19.97 -6.10 12.63
CA VAL A 165 20.50 -4.86 12.05
C VAL A 165 21.95 -4.64 12.51
N GLU A 166 22.23 -4.78 13.80
CA GLU A 166 23.60 -4.66 14.35
C GLU A 166 24.57 -5.69 13.75
N ALA A 167 24.13 -6.93 13.50
CA ALA A 167 24.95 -7.93 12.84
C ALA A 167 25.28 -7.54 11.40
N CYS A 168 24.31 -7.00 10.66
CA CYS A 168 24.53 -6.50 9.30
C CYS A 168 25.52 -5.32 9.28
N GLU A 169 25.40 -4.38 10.22
CA GLU A 169 26.34 -3.27 10.37
C GLU A 169 27.78 -3.76 10.62
N ARG A 170 27.96 -4.78 11.44
CA ARG A 170 29.28 -5.45 11.65
C ARG A 170 29.84 -6.07 10.37
N LEU A 171 28.95 -6.51 9.48
CA LEU A 171 29.31 -7.01 8.15
C LEU A 171 29.47 -5.89 7.10
N GLN A 172 29.54 -4.65 7.54
CA GLN A 172 29.76 -3.45 6.72
C GLN A 172 28.60 -3.10 5.77
N TYR A 173 27.38 -3.60 6.03
CA TYR A 173 26.21 -3.09 5.35
C TYR A 173 25.90 -1.67 5.85
N PRO A 174 25.72 -0.69 4.94
CA PRO A 174 25.46 0.69 5.34
C PRO A 174 24.12 0.82 6.07
N ARG A 175 24.12 1.57 7.17
CA ARG A 175 22.87 1.92 7.85
C ARG A 175 22.01 2.81 6.95
N ASN A 176 20.72 2.47 6.82
CA ASN A 176 19.72 3.33 6.19
C ASN A 176 18.64 3.70 7.21
N PRO A 177 18.53 4.95 7.60
CA PRO A 177 17.51 5.42 8.54
C PRO A 177 16.14 5.60 7.88
N ASP A 178 16.08 5.79 6.55
CA ASP A 178 14.85 6.00 5.81
C ASP A 178 14.95 5.45 4.37
N PHE A 179 14.26 4.33 4.15
CA PHE A 179 14.17 3.70 2.82
C PHE A 179 13.31 4.46 1.81
N ASN A 180 12.61 5.50 2.22
CA ASN A 180 11.87 6.40 1.33
C ASN A 180 12.60 7.76 1.15
N GLY A 181 13.82 7.88 1.65
CA GLY A 181 14.69 9.04 1.50
C GLY A 181 15.51 9.00 0.21
N GLU A 182 16.71 9.58 0.27
CA GLU A 182 17.64 9.68 -0.87
C GLU A 182 18.05 8.32 -1.43
N ARG A 183 18.20 7.30 -0.56
CA ARG A 183 18.66 5.97 -0.93
C ARG A 183 17.74 4.90 -0.38
N ILE A 184 17.54 3.82 -1.16
CA ILE A 184 16.79 2.66 -0.72
C ILE A 184 17.68 1.52 -0.22
N ASP A 185 18.98 1.56 -0.52
CA ASP A 185 19.94 0.53 -0.14
C ASP A 185 20.36 0.66 1.31
N GLY A 186 20.74 -0.47 1.90
CA GLY A 186 21.25 -0.54 3.25
C GLY A 186 20.42 -1.41 4.20
N ILE A 187 20.69 -1.26 5.49
CA ILE A 187 20.01 -1.99 6.55
C ILE A 187 19.31 -1.04 7.52
N GLY A 188 18.08 -1.34 7.89
CA GLY A 188 17.29 -0.49 8.78
C GLY A 188 15.93 -1.07 9.06
N PHE A 189 15.03 -0.25 9.55
CA PHE A 189 13.63 -0.62 9.80
C PHE A 189 12.73 0.10 8.81
N ALA A 190 11.96 -0.68 8.05
CA ALA A 190 11.00 -0.10 7.12
C ALA A 190 9.90 0.67 7.88
N PRO A 191 9.53 1.87 7.41
CA PRO A 191 8.40 2.61 7.99
C PRO A 191 7.08 1.89 7.73
N LEU A 192 6.08 2.20 8.56
CA LEU A 192 4.75 1.61 8.50
C LEU A 192 3.70 2.70 8.29
N ASN A 193 2.63 2.38 7.57
CA ASN A 193 1.41 3.16 7.62
C ASN A 193 0.61 2.79 8.88
N VAL A 194 0.14 3.79 9.63
CA VAL A 194 -0.52 3.63 10.94
C VAL A 194 -1.79 4.47 11.05
#